data_8ff360901e4af01c852d8c6a435e786d
#
_entry.id   8ff360901e4af01c852d8c6a435e786d
#
_cell.length_a   1.000
_cell.length_b   1.000
_cell.length_c   1.000
_cell.angle_alpha   90.00
_cell.angle_beta   90.00
_cell.angle_gamma   90.00
#
_symmetry.space_group_name_H-M   'P 1'
#
loop_
_entity.id
_entity.type
_entity.pdbx_description
1 polymer ?
#
loop_
_entity_poly.entity_id
_entity_poly.type
_entity_poly.pdbx_seq_one_letter_code
_entity_poly.pdbx_strand_id
1 'polypeptide(L)'
;VGVADGKLFFITTKGAQRGRLMTVELANAGTDNWVELVPEQEGVLSSASFAGDKMILKYQKDAADQVYVYDRSGKKLNEIKLPTFGTVGISSDKDNNEVYYSFTSFTYPSARYSYDMATGESKQIGSTEIKNFNFDDYVTEQVFYTSKDGTKVPMFITYKKGLERNGKNPVYLYGYGGFNVSLPPSFSPNRLVWLENGGIYAQANLRGGSEYGEEWHQGGIKQNKLNVFNDFIAAAEYMIDQKWTSPDYLTIEGGSNGGLLVGATVNLRPDLFKVAIPRVGVMDMMRYHKFTIGWNWASDYGTSADSKEMAEYLLSYSPVHNIKNDGTKYPAIMVTTADHDDRVVPAHSFKYAAALQAANTGNAPKLIRIDSKAGHGAGKPMSKVIDEYTDIYSFIFQNLGIDPTKK
;
A
#
# COMPACT_ATOMS: atom_id res chain seq x y z
N VAL A 1 5.39 8.30 22.23
CA VAL A 1 5.73 9.73 22.07
C VAL A 1 7.01 10.03 22.84
N GLY A 2 7.00 9.96 24.17
CA GLY A 2 8.18 10.22 24.98
C GLY A 2 7.83 10.64 26.42
N VAL A 3 8.86 11.06 27.15
CA VAL A 3 8.74 11.52 28.52
C VAL A 3 8.99 13.03 28.58
N ALA A 4 8.09 13.76 29.24
CA ALA A 4 8.22 15.17 29.55
C ALA A 4 7.49 15.48 30.88
N ASP A 5 7.99 16.43 31.64
CA ASP A 5 7.37 16.95 32.87
C ASP A 5 6.94 15.85 33.86
N GLY A 6 7.77 14.79 34.01
CA GLY A 6 7.50 13.65 34.89
C GLY A 6 6.43 12.70 34.40
N LYS A 7 5.92 12.86 33.18
CA LYS A 7 4.87 12.03 32.56
C LYS A 7 5.36 11.30 31.32
N LEU A 8 4.82 10.12 31.11
CA LEU A 8 4.90 9.39 29.84
C LEU A 8 3.71 9.79 28.96
N PHE A 9 3.97 10.14 27.70
CA PHE A 9 2.98 10.36 26.66
C PHE A 9 3.05 9.22 25.65
N PHE A 10 1.92 8.62 25.33
CA PHE A 10 1.88 7.46 24.43
C PHE A 10 0.56 7.39 23.66
N ILE A 11 0.63 6.78 22.48
CA ILE A 11 -0.54 6.46 21.65
C ILE A 11 -1.00 5.04 22.01
N THR A 12 -2.30 4.85 22.08
CA THR A 12 -2.89 3.52 22.31
C THR A 12 -4.18 3.35 21.51
N THR A 13 -4.43 2.13 21.05
CA THR A 13 -5.70 1.70 20.46
C THR A 13 -6.65 1.07 21.47
N LYS A 14 -6.26 0.93 22.73
CA LYS A 14 -7.11 0.40 23.80
C LYS A 14 -8.35 1.28 23.99
N GLY A 15 -9.52 0.78 23.55
CA GLY A 15 -10.79 1.53 23.60
C GLY A 15 -10.88 2.71 22.60
N ALA A 16 -10.03 2.71 21.55
CA ALA A 16 -9.98 3.73 20.51
C ALA A 16 -9.40 3.12 19.24
N GLN A 17 -10.22 2.66 18.33
CA GLN A 17 -9.83 1.88 17.13
C GLN A 17 -8.86 2.64 16.20
N ARG A 18 -8.96 3.98 16.19
CA ARG A 18 -8.12 4.87 15.39
C ARG A 18 -7.00 5.52 16.20
N GLY A 19 -6.82 5.09 17.45
CA GLY A 19 -5.79 5.60 18.34
C GLY A 19 -6.16 6.90 19.05
N ARG A 20 -5.67 7.06 20.26
CA ARG A 20 -5.76 8.26 21.09
C ARG A 20 -4.46 8.53 21.82
N LEU A 21 -4.21 9.77 22.20
CA LEU A 21 -3.04 10.17 22.97
C LEU A 21 -3.38 10.15 24.45
N MET A 22 -2.60 9.39 25.21
CA MET A 22 -2.70 9.25 26.64
C MET A 22 -1.48 9.80 27.34
N THR A 23 -1.63 10.13 28.60
CA THR A 23 -0.52 10.45 29.49
C THR A 23 -0.67 9.73 30.83
N VAL A 24 0.46 9.49 31.52
CA VAL A 24 0.50 8.91 32.85
C VAL A 24 1.72 9.41 33.61
N GLU A 25 1.54 9.66 34.93
CA GLU A 25 2.67 10.01 35.82
C GLU A 25 3.62 8.83 35.92
N LEU A 26 4.93 9.07 35.72
CA LEU A 26 5.95 8.02 35.79
C LEU A 26 6.01 7.36 37.23
N ALA A 27 5.76 8.15 38.26
CA ALA A 27 5.74 7.65 39.64
C ALA A 27 4.58 6.71 39.92
N ASN A 28 3.52 6.68 39.06
CA ASN A 28 2.33 5.87 39.24
C ASN A 28 1.75 5.43 37.89
N ALA A 29 2.53 4.64 37.14
CA ALA A 29 2.27 4.32 35.74
C ALA A 29 1.23 3.21 35.47
N GLY A 30 0.51 2.74 36.50
CA GLY A 30 -0.55 1.74 36.36
C GLY A 30 -1.63 2.13 35.38
N THR A 31 -2.23 1.16 34.69
CA THR A 31 -3.24 1.39 33.63
C THR A 31 -4.46 2.18 34.12
N ASP A 32 -4.81 2.08 35.39
CA ASP A 32 -5.93 2.77 36.01
C ASP A 32 -5.68 4.29 36.18
N ASN A 33 -4.41 4.71 36.04
CA ASN A 33 -3.97 6.10 36.15
C ASN A 33 -3.75 6.77 34.78
N TRP A 34 -4.08 6.10 33.70
CA TRP A 34 -3.97 6.68 32.37
C TRP A 34 -5.00 7.78 32.18
N VAL A 35 -4.55 8.93 31.77
CA VAL A 35 -5.38 10.11 31.51
C VAL A 35 -5.42 10.36 29.99
N GLU A 36 -6.62 10.44 29.42
CA GLU A 36 -6.80 10.81 28.03
C GLU A 36 -6.43 12.28 27.84
N LEU A 37 -5.49 12.53 26.94
CA LEU A 37 -5.04 13.88 26.61
C LEU A 37 -5.67 14.39 25.32
N VAL A 38 -5.65 13.56 24.26
CA VAL A 38 -6.37 13.84 23.02
C VAL A 38 -7.20 12.59 22.69
N PRO A 39 -8.54 12.73 22.63
CA PRO A 39 -9.43 11.62 22.32
C PRO A 39 -9.27 11.15 20.87
N GLU A 40 -9.82 9.96 20.61
CA GLU A 40 -9.94 9.43 19.25
C GLU A 40 -10.61 10.43 18.31
N GLN A 41 -10.06 10.58 17.12
CA GLN A 41 -10.57 11.46 16.07
C GLN A 41 -11.10 10.65 14.89
N GLU A 42 -11.66 11.33 13.88
CA GLU A 42 -12.08 10.71 12.62
C GLU A 42 -10.90 10.06 11.84
N GLY A 43 -9.72 10.70 11.88
CA GLY A 43 -8.49 10.15 11.32
C GLY A 43 -7.75 9.22 12.28
N VAL A 44 -6.94 8.32 11.77
CA VAL A 44 -6.06 7.43 12.55
C VAL A 44 -4.87 8.22 13.08
N LEU A 45 -4.67 8.28 14.38
CA LEU A 45 -3.50 8.90 15.01
C LEU A 45 -2.26 8.04 14.77
N SER A 46 -1.46 8.40 13.76
CA SER A 46 -0.32 7.60 13.31
C SER A 46 0.97 7.91 14.04
N SER A 47 1.17 9.15 14.48
CA SER A 47 2.32 9.54 15.30
C SER A 47 2.06 10.82 16.09
N ALA A 48 2.82 10.99 17.17
CA ALA A 48 2.93 12.23 17.93
C ALA A 48 4.39 12.46 18.29
N SER A 49 4.83 13.69 18.32
CA SER A 49 6.19 14.07 18.73
C SER A 49 6.18 15.40 19.47
N PHE A 50 7.18 15.63 20.32
CA PHE A 50 7.36 16.91 20.98
C PHE A 50 8.09 17.92 20.07
N ALA A 51 7.76 19.21 20.22
CA ALA A 51 8.42 20.33 19.60
C ALA A 51 8.43 21.51 20.60
N GLY A 52 9.52 21.66 21.32
CA GLY A 52 9.60 22.59 22.44
C GLY A 52 8.51 22.34 23.49
N ASP A 53 7.71 23.37 23.80
CA ASP A 53 6.56 23.32 24.72
C ASP A 53 5.26 22.78 24.09
N LYS A 54 5.32 22.34 22.83
CA LYS A 54 4.14 21.88 22.05
C LYS A 54 4.31 20.43 21.60
N MET A 55 3.30 19.91 20.93
CA MET A 55 3.29 18.59 20.31
C MET A 55 2.82 18.70 18.87
N ILE A 56 3.34 17.83 18.01
CA ILE A 56 2.87 17.65 16.63
C ILE A 56 2.23 16.27 16.55
N LEU A 57 0.95 16.23 16.20
CA LEU A 57 0.18 15.02 15.99
C LEU A 57 -0.07 14.85 14.50
N LYS A 58 0.29 13.67 13.99
CA LYS A 58 0.02 13.26 12.61
C LYS A 58 -1.11 12.25 12.60
N TYR A 59 -2.13 12.58 11.83
CA TYR A 59 -3.27 11.72 11.56
C TYR A 59 -3.24 11.27 10.11
N GLN A 60 -3.80 10.09 9.86
CA GLN A 60 -4.14 9.67 8.51
C GLN A 60 -5.67 9.70 8.38
N LYS A 61 -6.16 10.47 7.42
CA LYS A 61 -7.58 10.52 7.06
C LYS A 61 -7.73 10.17 5.59
N ASP A 62 -8.60 9.20 5.32
CA ASP A 62 -8.83 8.70 3.96
C ASP A 62 -7.52 8.37 3.23
N ALA A 63 -6.61 7.67 3.93
CA ALA A 63 -5.30 7.25 3.44
C ALA A 63 -4.30 8.39 3.12
N ALA A 64 -4.55 9.64 3.52
CA ALA A 64 -3.63 10.77 3.37
C ALA A 64 -3.29 11.40 4.73
N ASP A 65 -2.07 11.90 4.87
CA ASP A 65 -1.62 12.50 6.13
C ASP A 65 -2.20 13.90 6.35
N GLN A 66 -2.53 14.19 7.60
CA GLN A 66 -2.89 15.50 8.14
C GLN A 66 -2.04 15.77 9.37
N VAL A 67 -1.55 17.00 9.55
CA VAL A 67 -0.62 17.34 10.62
C VAL A 67 -1.14 18.53 11.42
N TYR A 68 -1.18 18.36 12.73
CA TYR A 68 -1.71 19.36 13.65
C TYR A 68 -0.74 19.65 14.78
N VAL A 69 -0.73 20.92 15.22
CA VAL A 69 0.02 21.39 16.39
C VAL A 69 -0.92 21.45 17.58
N TYR A 70 -0.49 20.90 18.70
CA TYR A 70 -1.19 20.87 19.98
C TYR A 70 -0.31 21.45 21.07
N ASP A 71 -0.92 22.02 22.10
CA ASP A 71 -0.20 22.28 23.35
C ASP A 71 -0.11 21.01 24.22
N ARG A 72 0.68 21.09 25.30
CA ARG A 72 0.89 19.97 26.22
C ARG A 72 -0.37 19.59 27.04
N SER A 73 -1.42 20.42 27.02
CA SER A 73 -2.72 20.11 27.63
C SER A 73 -3.67 19.32 26.71
N GLY A 74 -3.27 19.09 25.45
CA GLY A 74 -4.08 18.41 24.46
C GLY A 74 -5.01 19.32 23.66
N LYS A 75 -4.86 20.63 23.75
CA LYS A 75 -5.63 21.59 22.96
C LYS A 75 -4.99 21.76 21.58
N LYS A 76 -5.78 21.58 20.53
CA LYS A 76 -5.37 21.85 19.14
C LYS A 76 -5.16 23.35 18.95
N LEU A 77 -4.00 23.73 18.42
CA LEU A 77 -3.58 25.12 18.18
C LEU A 77 -3.65 25.49 16.71
N ASN A 78 -3.08 24.66 15.83
CA ASN A 78 -2.92 24.97 14.42
C ASN A 78 -2.91 23.70 13.55
N GLU A 79 -2.99 23.88 12.23
CA GLU A 79 -2.82 22.85 11.21
C GLU A 79 -1.64 23.21 10.31
N ILE A 80 -0.74 22.26 10.07
CA ILE A 80 0.29 22.39 9.04
C ILE A 80 -0.34 22.03 7.70
N LYS A 81 -0.63 23.03 6.89
CA LYS A 81 -1.26 22.84 5.58
C LYS A 81 -0.28 22.18 4.60
N LEU A 82 -0.73 21.11 3.98
CA LEU A 82 0.04 20.35 3.00
C LEU A 82 -0.35 20.77 1.57
N PRO A 83 0.56 20.62 0.58
CA PRO A 83 0.29 21.03 -0.81
C PRO A 83 -0.88 20.27 -1.47
N THR A 84 -1.02 18.98 -1.16
CA THR A 84 -2.05 18.08 -1.71
C THR A 84 -2.17 16.81 -0.84
N PHE A 85 -2.91 15.80 -1.27
CA PHE A 85 -2.85 14.45 -0.66
C PHE A 85 -1.41 13.95 -0.65
N GLY A 86 -0.93 13.47 0.48
CA GLY A 86 0.46 13.03 0.54
C GLY A 86 0.84 12.39 1.86
N THR A 87 2.12 12.12 1.95
CA THR A 87 2.78 11.53 3.11
C THR A 87 3.75 12.54 3.72
N VAL A 88 3.73 12.63 5.03
CA VAL A 88 4.57 13.54 5.81
C VAL A 88 5.50 12.76 6.74
N GLY A 89 6.79 13.04 6.66
CA GLY A 89 7.78 12.67 7.68
C GLY A 89 8.10 13.89 8.54
N ILE A 90 8.02 13.76 9.87
CA ILE A 90 8.23 14.85 10.81
C ILE A 90 9.56 14.62 11.55
N SER A 91 10.33 15.69 11.70
CA SER A 91 11.51 15.76 12.54
C SER A 91 11.36 16.95 13.49
N SER A 92 11.27 16.69 14.78
CA SER A 92 11.11 17.68 15.84
C SER A 92 11.85 17.21 17.10
N ASP A 93 12.17 18.12 18.00
CA ASP A 93 12.88 17.85 19.24
C ASP A 93 12.13 18.48 20.43
N LYS A 94 12.12 17.79 21.56
CA LYS A 94 11.44 18.26 22.79
C LYS A 94 12.08 19.50 23.39
N ASP A 95 13.37 19.73 23.13
CA ASP A 95 14.17 20.82 23.69
C ASP A 95 14.36 21.98 22.68
N ASN A 96 13.71 21.89 21.49
CA ASN A 96 13.84 22.87 20.41
C ASN A 96 12.49 23.17 19.76
N ASN A 97 12.25 24.43 19.43
CA ASN A 97 11.07 24.89 18.69
C ASN A 97 11.22 24.76 17.16
N GLU A 98 12.35 24.29 16.66
CA GLU A 98 12.54 24.03 15.24
C GLU A 98 11.83 22.73 14.85
N VAL A 99 11.01 22.82 13.82
CA VAL A 99 10.31 21.68 13.23
C VAL A 99 10.65 21.62 11.75
N TYR A 100 11.03 20.44 11.31
CA TYR A 100 11.23 20.13 9.91
C TYR A 100 10.29 19.03 9.49
N TYR A 101 9.78 19.11 8.26
CA TYR A 101 9.02 18.01 7.71
C TYR A 101 9.36 17.76 6.24
N SER A 102 9.27 16.51 5.82
CA SER A 102 9.28 16.13 4.41
C SER A 102 7.85 15.88 3.95
N PHE A 103 7.58 16.22 2.70
CA PHE A 103 6.30 15.93 2.06
C PHE A 103 6.54 15.26 0.71
N THR A 104 5.70 14.27 0.37
CA THR A 104 5.71 13.59 -0.92
C THR A 104 4.31 13.16 -1.31
N SER A 105 4.05 13.03 -2.62
CA SER A 105 2.80 12.49 -3.18
C SER A 105 3.09 11.75 -4.49
N PHE A 106 2.08 11.21 -5.15
CA PHE A 106 2.28 10.45 -6.42
C PHE A 106 2.99 11.27 -7.50
N THR A 107 2.63 12.55 -7.62
CA THR A 107 3.19 13.51 -8.59
C THR A 107 3.93 14.66 -7.91
N TYR A 108 4.35 14.46 -6.66
CA TYR A 108 5.10 15.45 -5.90
C TYR A 108 6.35 14.79 -5.34
N PRO A 109 7.54 15.00 -5.95
CA PRO A 109 8.81 14.50 -5.43
C PRO A 109 9.04 14.98 -4.01
N SER A 110 9.83 14.23 -3.24
CA SER A 110 10.09 14.60 -1.85
C SER A 110 10.67 16.02 -1.73
N ALA A 111 9.97 16.87 -1.00
CA ALA A 111 10.40 18.20 -0.63
C ALA A 111 10.52 18.31 0.89
N ARG A 112 11.43 19.18 1.35
CA ARG A 112 11.69 19.45 2.77
C ARG A 112 11.27 20.86 3.12
N TYR A 113 10.69 21.00 4.30
CA TYR A 113 10.16 22.26 4.82
C TYR A 113 10.68 22.49 6.24
N SER A 114 10.89 23.75 6.60
CA SER A 114 10.92 24.21 7.97
C SER A 114 9.55 24.79 8.34
N TYR A 115 9.13 24.59 9.57
CA TYR A 115 7.87 25.12 10.10
C TYR A 115 8.17 25.98 11.31
N ASP A 116 7.72 27.23 11.28
CA ASP A 116 7.84 28.17 12.37
C ASP A 116 6.69 27.99 13.37
N MET A 117 7.01 27.52 14.56
CA MET A 117 6.03 27.24 15.61
C MET A 117 5.36 28.50 16.19
N ALA A 118 5.94 29.69 15.98
CA ALA A 118 5.40 30.96 16.46
C ALA A 118 4.42 31.58 15.47
N THR A 119 4.78 31.59 14.18
CA THR A 119 3.97 32.19 13.12
C THR A 119 3.00 31.20 12.48
N GLY A 120 3.30 29.90 12.52
CA GLY A 120 2.54 28.84 11.83
C GLY A 120 2.85 28.76 10.33
N GLU A 121 3.95 29.35 9.87
CA GLU A 121 4.33 29.37 8.47
C GLU A 121 5.29 28.23 8.12
N SER A 122 5.05 27.63 6.94
CA SER A 122 5.95 26.63 6.34
C SER A 122 6.78 27.27 5.25
N LYS A 123 8.10 27.02 5.26
CA LYS A 123 9.03 27.45 4.21
C LYS A 123 9.72 26.22 3.60
N GLN A 124 9.62 26.08 2.29
CA GLN A 124 10.37 25.03 1.57
C GLN A 124 11.88 25.33 1.62
N ILE A 125 12.66 24.36 2.08
CA ILE A 125 14.12 24.47 2.24
C ILE A 125 14.89 23.55 1.29
N GLY A 126 14.18 22.67 0.57
CA GLY A 126 14.77 21.80 -0.43
C GLY A 126 13.73 20.94 -1.13
N SER A 127 14.04 20.52 -2.35
CA SER A 127 13.21 19.60 -3.15
C SER A 127 14.08 18.72 -4.03
N THR A 128 13.51 17.59 -4.44
CA THR A 128 14.10 16.74 -5.46
C THR A 128 13.59 17.19 -6.83
N GLU A 129 14.51 17.58 -7.70
CA GLU A 129 14.19 17.95 -9.09
C GLU A 129 14.23 16.71 -9.99
N ILE A 130 13.22 16.57 -10.83
CA ILE A 130 13.18 15.57 -11.90
C ILE A 130 13.21 16.31 -13.23
N LYS A 131 14.29 16.11 -13.98
CA LYS A 131 14.46 16.77 -15.29
C LYS A 131 13.44 16.23 -16.31
N ASN A 132 12.95 17.12 -17.18
CA ASN A 132 12.06 16.80 -18.30
C ASN A 132 10.70 16.18 -17.91
N PHE A 133 10.25 16.36 -16.66
CA PHE A 133 8.91 15.94 -16.24
C PHE A 133 8.19 17.14 -15.60
N ASN A 134 7.03 17.48 -16.16
CA ASN A 134 6.18 18.53 -15.60
C ASN A 134 5.07 17.91 -14.76
N PHE A 135 5.18 18.04 -13.46
CA PHE A 135 4.20 17.49 -12.51
C PHE A 135 2.84 18.18 -12.59
N ASP A 136 2.80 19.44 -13.05
CA ASP A 136 1.55 20.17 -13.22
C ASP A 136 0.68 19.64 -14.37
N ASP A 137 1.22 18.80 -15.24
CA ASP A 137 0.43 18.12 -16.27
C ASP A 137 -0.42 16.98 -15.73
N TYR A 138 -0.24 16.61 -14.47
CA TYR A 138 -0.92 15.46 -13.87
C TYR A 138 -1.87 15.88 -12.75
N VAL A 139 -2.83 15.03 -12.46
CA VAL A 139 -3.78 15.18 -11.37
C VAL A 139 -3.91 13.85 -10.61
N THR A 140 -4.08 13.95 -9.30
CA THR A 140 -4.49 12.83 -8.45
C THR A 140 -5.86 13.14 -7.87
N GLU A 141 -6.82 12.27 -8.08
CA GLU A 141 -8.10 12.32 -7.40
C GLU A 141 -8.27 11.12 -6.47
N GLN A 142 -9.05 11.31 -5.41
CA GLN A 142 -9.47 10.23 -4.53
C GLN A 142 -10.93 9.90 -4.82
N VAL A 143 -11.20 8.60 -4.97
CA VAL A 143 -12.55 8.08 -5.16
C VAL A 143 -12.86 7.04 -4.10
N PHE A 144 -14.17 6.79 -3.91
CA PHE A 144 -14.66 5.73 -3.03
C PHE A 144 -15.55 4.78 -3.84
N TYR A 145 -15.17 3.53 -3.89
CA TYR A 145 -15.97 2.49 -4.54
C TYR A 145 -16.59 1.57 -3.49
N THR A 146 -17.56 0.76 -3.91
CA THR A 146 -18.27 -0.15 -3.00
C THR A 146 -17.77 -1.57 -3.22
N SER A 147 -17.27 -2.21 -2.17
CA SER A 147 -16.91 -3.62 -2.16
C SER A 147 -18.14 -4.52 -2.13
N LYS A 148 -17.93 -5.82 -2.32
CA LYS A 148 -18.99 -6.84 -2.42
C LYS A 148 -19.96 -6.86 -1.24
N ASP A 149 -19.48 -6.54 -0.04
CA ASP A 149 -20.26 -6.49 1.20
C ASP A 149 -20.86 -5.12 1.54
N GLY A 150 -20.71 -4.15 0.64
CA GLY A 150 -21.19 -2.79 0.82
C GLY A 150 -20.18 -1.82 1.44
N THR A 151 -18.99 -2.30 1.85
CA THR A 151 -17.94 -1.47 2.43
C THR A 151 -17.44 -0.45 1.41
N LYS A 152 -17.33 0.83 1.84
CA LYS A 152 -16.70 1.88 1.03
C LYS A 152 -15.19 1.82 1.16
N VAL A 153 -14.51 1.66 0.03
CA VAL A 153 -13.05 1.51 -0.03
C VAL A 153 -12.45 2.68 -0.81
N PRO A 154 -11.45 3.40 -0.27
CA PRO A 154 -10.81 4.50 -0.97
C PRO A 154 -9.81 3.99 -2.01
N MET A 155 -9.66 4.78 -3.07
CA MET A 155 -8.66 4.57 -4.11
C MET A 155 -8.17 5.92 -4.64
N PHE A 156 -6.86 6.06 -4.81
CA PHE A 156 -6.27 7.18 -5.52
C PHE A 156 -6.10 6.84 -6.99
N ILE A 157 -6.41 7.79 -7.87
CA ILE A 157 -6.24 7.67 -9.33
C ILE A 157 -5.40 8.84 -9.81
N THR A 158 -4.25 8.55 -10.42
CA THR A 158 -3.31 9.55 -10.93
C THR A 158 -3.20 9.41 -12.45
N TYR A 159 -3.37 10.50 -13.17
CA TYR A 159 -3.40 10.51 -14.63
C TYR A 159 -3.05 11.89 -15.20
N LYS A 160 -2.78 11.97 -16.52
CA LYS A 160 -2.49 13.22 -17.22
C LYS A 160 -3.77 14.05 -17.38
N LYS A 161 -3.71 15.36 -17.08
CA LYS A 161 -4.83 16.28 -17.26
C LYS A 161 -5.40 16.23 -18.68
N GLY A 162 -6.73 16.29 -18.81
CA GLY A 162 -7.40 16.21 -20.08
C GLY A 162 -7.59 14.80 -20.64
N LEU A 163 -7.21 13.76 -19.88
CA LEU A 163 -7.45 12.37 -20.29
C LEU A 163 -8.96 12.07 -20.35
N GLU A 164 -9.41 11.50 -21.47
CA GLU A 164 -10.80 11.11 -21.66
C GLU A 164 -11.06 9.68 -21.13
N ARG A 165 -12.17 9.49 -20.44
CA ARG A 165 -12.64 8.19 -19.95
C ARG A 165 -13.38 7.45 -21.08
N ASN A 166 -12.64 6.77 -21.95
CA ASN A 166 -13.15 6.08 -23.14
C ASN A 166 -13.14 4.54 -23.04
N GLY A 167 -12.74 3.99 -21.88
CA GLY A 167 -12.62 2.55 -21.64
C GLY A 167 -11.40 1.89 -22.29
N LYS A 168 -10.45 2.68 -22.85
CA LYS A 168 -9.28 2.15 -23.55
C LYS A 168 -7.94 2.64 -22.97
N ASN A 169 -7.97 3.38 -21.87
CA ASN A 169 -6.74 3.85 -21.25
C ASN A 169 -6.03 2.70 -20.52
N PRO A 170 -4.72 2.57 -20.65
CA PRO A 170 -3.96 1.61 -19.89
C PRO A 170 -3.97 1.99 -18.40
N VAL A 171 -4.38 1.07 -17.53
CA VAL A 171 -4.43 1.25 -16.08
C VAL A 171 -3.47 0.28 -15.41
N TYR A 172 -2.72 0.81 -14.46
CA TYR A 172 -1.88 0.07 -13.52
C TYR A 172 -2.50 0.17 -12.14
N LEU A 173 -3.19 -0.88 -11.71
CA LEU A 173 -3.86 -0.95 -10.42
C LEU A 173 -2.95 -1.67 -9.41
N TYR A 174 -2.61 -0.98 -8.34
CA TYR A 174 -1.76 -1.47 -7.26
C TYR A 174 -2.56 -1.69 -5.97
N GLY A 175 -2.22 -2.75 -5.23
CA GLY A 175 -2.77 -3.03 -3.92
C GLY A 175 -1.84 -3.84 -3.02
N TYR A 176 -2.12 -3.82 -1.70
CA TYR A 176 -1.38 -4.60 -0.70
C TYR A 176 -2.31 -5.36 0.25
N GLY A 177 -3.08 -4.68 1.10
CA GLY A 177 -4.17 -5.21 1.91
C GLY A 177 -3.75 -6.24 2.97
N GLY A 178 -2.95 -5.86 3.96
CA GLY A 178 -2.58 -6.73 5.07
C GLY A 178 -1.58 -6.10 6.03
N PHE A 179 -1.33 -6.80 7.14
CA PHE A 179 -0.30 -6.47 8.13
C PHE A 179 -0.40 -5.08 8.73
N ASN A 180 -1.60 -4.51 8.78
CA ASN A 180 -1.80 -3.16 9.28
C ASN A 180 -0.94 -2.10 8.55
N VAL A 181 -0.61 -2.34 7.26
CA VAL A 181 0.19 -1.44 6.43
C VAL A 181 -0.73 -0.55 5.62
N SER A 182 -0.73 0.73 5.91
CA SER A 182 -1.40 1.73 5.09
C SER A 182 -0.58 2.06 3.83
N LEU A 183 -1.26 2.40 2.76
CA LEU A 183 -0.68 2.84 1.49
C LEU A 183 -0.99 4.32 1.24
N PRO A 184 -0.29 5.26 1.90
CA PRO A 184 -0.48 6.68 1.61
C PRO A 184 0.17 7.07 0.28
N PRO A 185 -0.24 8.19 -0.33
CA PRO A 185 0.37 8.69 -1.56
C PRO A 185 1.87 8.96 -1.40
N SER A 186 2.68 8.36 -2.26
CA SER A 186 4.13 8.49 -2.23
C SER A 186 4.73 8.59 -3.64
N PHE A 187 5.83 9.32 -3.77
CA PHE A 187 6.54 9.44 -5.04
C PHE A 187 7.35 8.19 -5.37
N SER A 188 7.32 7.80 -6.65
CA SER A 188 8.20 6.77 -7.21
C SER A 188 8.63 7.18 -8.62
N PRO A 189 9.95 7.30 -8.90
CA PRO A 189 10.43 7.66 -10.23
C PRO A 189 10.04 6.62 -11.30
N ASN A 190 9.93 5.34 -10.93
CA ASN A 190 9.53 4.30 -11.87
C ASN A 190 8.10 4.53 -12.41
N ARG A 191 7.20 5.09 -11.59
CA ARG A 191 5.82 5.39 -12.00
C ARG A 191 5.76 6.45 -13.09
N LEU A 192 6.75 7.34 -13.17
CA LEU A 192 6.79 8.37 -14.20
C LEU A 192 6.87 7.77 -15.61
N VAL A 193 7.59 6.66 -15.77
CA VAL A 193 7.65 5.93 -17.05
C VAL A 193 6.25 5.51 -17.50
N TRP A 194 5.41 5.03 -16.58
CA TRP A 194 4.03 4.66 -16.87
C TRP A 194 3.17 5.87 -17.26
N LEU A 195 3.23 6.93 -16.45
CA LEU A 195 2.45 8.16 -16.65
C LEU A 195 2.83 8.89 -17.97
N GLU A 196 4.13 8.95 -18.30
CA GLU A 196 4.62 9.55 -19.53
C GLU A 196 4.15 8.80 -20.80
N ASN A 197 3.89 7.51 -20.69
CA ASN A 197 3.33 6.69 -21.77
C ASN A 197 1.79 6.68 -21.77
N GLY A 198 1.15 7.66 -21.14
CA GLY A 198 -0.30 7.84 -21.13
C GLY A 198 -1.05 6.89 -20.20
N GLY A 199 -0.33 6.19 -19.33
CA GLY A 199 -0.92 5.27 -18.36
C GLY A 199 -1.58 5.99 -17.18
N ILE A 200 -2.63 5.38 -16.62
CA ILE A 200 -3.27 5.76 -15.38
C ILE A 200 -2.71 4.88 -14.27
N TYR A 201 -2.30 5.48 -13.15
CA TYR A 201 -1.93 4.74 -11.94
C TYR A 201 -3.07 4.82 -10.93
N ALA A 202 -3.55 3.67 -10.47
CA ALA A 202 -4.55 3.56 -9.43
C ALA A 202 -3.99 2.77 -8.23
N GLN A 203 -4.23 3.27 -7.02
CA GLN A 203 -3.81 2.62 -5.77
C GLN A 203 -5.01 2.43 -4.86
N ALA A 204 -5.43 1.18 -4.68
CA ALA A 204 -6.54 0.82 -3.82
C ALA A 204 -6.07 0.62 -2.37
N ASN A 205 -6.78 1.25 -1.43
CA ASN A 205 -6.49 1.20 0.00
C ASN A 205 -7.39 0.15 0.66
N LEU A 206 -6.95 -1.10 0.56
CA LEU A 206 -7.75 -2.28 0.88
C LEU A 206 -7.83 -2.55 2.39
N ARG A 207 -8.89 -3.21 2.84
CA ARG A 207 -8.94 -3.78 4.19
C ARG A 207 -7.72 -4.67 4.48
N GLY A 208 -7.39 -4.85 5.75
CA GLY A 208 -6.14 -5.46 6.20
C GLY A 208 -4.99 -4.45 6.37
N GLY A 209 -5.09 -3.27 5.75
CA GLY A 209 -4.26 -2.11 6.04
C GLY A 209 -4.71 -1.36 7.30
N SER A 210 -4.15 -0.17 7.55
CA SER A 210 -4.45 0.67 8.73
C SER A 210 -5.17 1.98 8.40
N GLU A 211 -5.66 2.15 7.18
CA GLU A 211 -6.21 3.42 6.69
C GLU A 211 -7.36 3.96 7.55
N TYR A 212 -8.12 3.08 8.21
CA TYR A 212 -9.20 3.41 9.13
C TYR A 212 -9.01 2.76 10.52
N GLY A 213 -7.77 2.42 10.88
CA GLY A 213 -7.39 1.87 12.17
C GLY A 213 -7.64 0.36 12.30
N GLU A 214 -7.82 -0.08 13.55
CA GLU A 214 -7.85 -1.51 13.88
C GLU A 214 -9.03 -2.25 13.23
N GLU A 215 -10.20 -1.64 13.12
CA GLU A 215 -11.36 -2.26 12.45
C GLU A 215 -11.08 -2.55 10.97
N TRP A 216 -10.34 -1.66 10.30
CA TRP A 216 -9.95 -1.85 8.91
C TRP A 216 -8.98 -3.02 8.76
N HIS A 217 -8.02 -3.12 9.66
CA HIS A 217 -7.08 -4.24 9.73
C HIS A 217 -7.81 -5.56 9.99
N GLN A 218 -8.64 -5.62 11.04
CA GLN A 218 -9.41 -6.81 11.40
C GLN A 218 -10.39 -7.26 10.29
N GLY A 219 -10.89 -6.32 9.50
CA GLY A 219 -11.75 -6.56 8.34
C GLY A 219 -11.06 -7.29 7.18
N GLY A 220 -9.72 -7.47 7.23
CA GLY A 220 -8.92 -8.09 6.15
C GLY A 220 -7.97 -9.20 6.60
N ILE A 221 -8.11 -9.75 7.81
CA ILE A 221 -7.24 -10.82 8.33
C ILE A 221 -8.01 -12.11 8.62
N LYS A 222 -7.29 -13.22 8.71
CA LYS A 222 -7.81 -14.56 9.04
C LYS A 222 -9.06 -14.87 8.22
N GLN A 223 -10.19 -15.21 8.86
CA GLN A 223 -11.47 -15.54 8.21
C GLN A 223 -12.06 -14.37 7.39
N ASN A 224 -11.53 -13.16 7.55
CA ASN A 224 -11.94 -11.99 6.78
C ASN A 224 -11.03 -11.72 5.56
N LYS A 225 -10.00 -12.54 5.32
CA LYS A 225 -9.01 -12.30 4.24
C LYS A 225 -9.62 -12.21 2.85
N LEU A 226 -10.70 -12.92 2.57
CA LEU A 226 -11.42 -12.83 1.29
C LEU A 226 -11.99 -11.43 1.01
N ASN A 227 -12.24 -10.61 2.04
CA ASN A 227 -12.68 -9.23 1.87
C ASN A 227 -11.63 -8.41 1.11
N VAL A 228 -10.34 -8.66 1.37
CA VAL A 228 -9.22 -7.96 0.69
C VAL A 228 -9.24 -8.22 -0.81
N PHE A 229 -9.46 -9.46 -1.20
CA PHE A 229 -9.55 -9.84 -2.62
C PHE A 229 -10.82 -9.28 -3.26
N ASN A 230 -11.95 -9.29 -2.55
CA ASN A 230 -13.20 -8.68 -3.01
C ASN A 230 -13.06 -7.15 -3.15
N ASP A 231 -12.38 -6.48 -2.23
CA ASP A 231 -12.08 -5.04 -2.33
C ASP A 231 -11.28 -4.73 -3.59
N PHE A 232 -10.27 -5.56 -3.92
CA PHE A 232 -9.42 -5.36 -5.09
C PHE A 232 -10.13 -5.69 -6.41
N ILE A 233 -10.97 -6.72 -6.42
CA ILE A 233 -11.86 -7.04 -7.54
C ILE A 233 -12.82 -5.87 -7.79
N ALA A 234 -13.45 -5.34 -6.75
CA ALA A 234 -14.36 -4.21 -6.85
C ALA A 234 -13.65 -2.92 -7.33
N ALA A 235 -12.37 -2.72 -6.97
CA ALA A 235 -11.56 -1.64 -7.53
C ALA A 235 -11.40 -1.78 -9.06
N ALA A 236 -11.10 -2.99 -9.53
CA ALA A 236 -10.98 -3.28 -10.96
C ALA A 236 -12.32 -3.07 -11.69
N GLU A 237 -13.42 -3.59 -11.14
CA GLU A 237 -14.77 -3.40 -11.68
C GLU A 237 -15.16 -1.93 -11.73
N TYR A 238 -14.88 -1.15 -10.66
CA TYR A 238 -15.10 0.29 -10.66
C TYR A 238 -14.35 1.01 -11.79
N MET A 239 -13.07 0.68 -12.00
CA MET A 239 -12.28 1.29 -13.08
C MET A 239 -12.85 1.00 -14.46
N ILE A 240 -13.41 -0.21 -14.65
CA ILE A 240 -14.07 -0.62 -15.90
C ILE A 240 -15.43 0.08 -16.05
N ASP A 241 -16.28 0.04 -15.04
CA ASP A 241 -17.64 0.60 -15.06
C ASP A 241 -17.64 2.12 -15.26
N GLN A 242 -16.65 2.80 -14.66
CA GLN A 242 -16.46 4.25 -14.83
C GLN A 242 -15.74 4.61 -16.13
N LYS A 243 -15.49 3.64 -17.03
CA LYS A 243 -14.85 3.82 -18.34
C LYS A 243 -13.42 4.40 -18.27
N TRP A 244 -12.74 4.22 -17.15
CA TRP A 244 -11.32 4.51 -17.06
C TRP A 244 -10.52 3.56 -17.98
N THR A 245 -10.93 2.28 -18.02
CA THR A 245 -10.26 1.20 -18.75
C THR A 245 -11.25 0.12 -19.15
N SER A 246 -10.73 -0.97 -19.69
CA SER A 246 -11.43 -2.25 -19.88
C SER A 246 -10.49 -3.41 -19.50
N PRO A 247 -10.97 -4.66 -19.43
CA PRO A 247 -10.12 -5.82 -19.17
C PRO A 247 -8.90 -5.91 -20.09
N ASP A 248 -9.01 -5.46 -21.32
CA ASP A 248 -7.90 -5.48 -22.30
C ASP A 248 -6.76 -4.49 -22.01
N TYR A 249 -6.98 -3.52 -21.12
CA TYR A 249 -6.01 -2.48 -20.79
C TYR A 249 -5.69 -2.40 -19.29
N LEU A 250 -6.22 -3.33 -18.48
CA LEU A 250 -6.03 -3.34 -17.03
C LEU A 250 -4.88 -4.26 -16.62
N THR A 251 -3.88 -3.66 -15.97
CA THR A 251 -2.75 -4.35 -15.32
C THR A 251 -2.91 -4.29 -13.81
N ILE A 252 -2.62 -5.38 -13.12
CA ILE A 252 -2.55 -5.43 -11.65
C ILE A 252 -1.17 -5.82 -11.15
N GLU A 253 -0.74 -5.16 -10.07
CA GLU A 253 0.51 -5.48 -9.36
C GLU A 253 0.31 -5.44 -7.86
N GLY A 254 1.10 -6.24 -7.16
CA GLY A 254 1.28 -6.21 -5.71
C GLY A 254 2.49 -7.03 -5.30
N GLY A 255 3.19 -6.58 -4.25
CA GLY A 255 4.38 -7.25 -3.74
C GLY A 255 4.17 -7.92 -2.39
N SER A 256 4.86 -9.04 -2.11
CA SER A 256 4.79 -9.74 -0.83
C SER A 256 3.36 -10.22 -0.52
N ASN A 257 2.72 -9.74 0.55
CA ASN A 257 1.28 -9.93 0.75
C ASN A 257 0.45 -9.41 -0.45
N GLY A 258 0.89 -8.33 -1.12
CA GLY A 258 0.28 -7.87 -2.37
C GLY A 258 0.48 -8.86 -3.54
N GLY A 259 1.55 -9.64 -3.52
CA GLY A 259 1.73 -10.75 -4.48
C GLY A 259 0.72 -11.88 -4.26
N LEU A 260 0.40 -12.23 -3.01
CA LEU A 260 -0.72 -13.09 -2.66
C LEU A 260 -2.03 -12.51 -3.17
N LEU A 261 -2.27 -11.20 -2.93
CA LEU A 261 -3.44 -10.48 -3.43
C LEU A 261 -3.63 -10.69 -4.92
N VAL A 262 -2.59 -10.42 -5.72
CA VAL A 262 -2.64 -10.56 -7.18
C VAL A 262 -2.87 -12.01 -7.60
N GLY A 263 -2.13 -12.96 -7.02
CA GLY A 263 -2.27 -14.38 -7.35
C GLY A 263 -3.66 -14.94 -7.05
N ALA A 264 -4.24 -14.59 -5.89
CA ALA A 264 -5.58 -15.00 -5.52
C ALA A 264 -6.65 -14.32 -6.40
N THR A 265 -6.51 -13.02 -6.65
CA THR A 265 -7.45 -12.24 -7.48
C THR A 265 -7.52 -12.77 -8.91
N VAL A 266 -6.38 -13.10 -9.52
CA VAL A 266 -6.33 -13.69 -10.87
C VAL A 266 -7.06 -15.04 -10.91
N ASN A 267 -6.92 -15.89 -9.89
CA ASN A 267 -7.63 -17.15 -9.83
C ASN A 267 -9.15 -16.97 -9.67
N LEU A 268 -9.57 -15.95 -8.91
CA LEU A 268 -10.98 -15.65 -8.69
C LEU A 268 -11.65 -15.03 -9.92
N ARG A 269 -11.00 -14.06 -10.56
CA ARG A 269 -11.53 -13.24 -11.65
C ARG A 269 -10.48 -13.01 -12.76
N PRO A 270 -10.05 -14.08 -13.46
CA PRO A 270 -9.07 -13.96 -14.54
C PRO A 270 -9.56 -13.11 -15.72
N ASP A 271 -10.86 -12.95 -15.86
CA ASP A 271 -11.55 -12.21 -16.92
C ASP A 271 -11.38 -10.68 -16.85
N LEU A 272 -10.98 -10.15 -15.70
CA LEU A 272 -10.89 -8.70 -15.48
C LEU A 272 -9.56 -8.07 -15.94
N PHE A 273 -8.54 -8.87 -16.22
CA PHE A 273 -7.18 -8.37 -16.36
C PHE A 273 -6.52 -8.78 -17.67
N LYS A 274 -5.71 -7.88 -18.24
CA LYS A 274 -4.82 -8.19 -19.37
C LYS A 274 -3.46 -8.68 -18.91
N VAL A 275 -2.94 -8.07 -17.84
CA VAL A 275 -1.62 -8.36 -17.29
C VAL A 275 -1.68 -8.43 -15.77
N ALA A 276 -0.94 -9.38 -15.18
CA ALA A 276 -0.79 -9.48 -13.75
C ALA A 276 0.69 -9.69 -13.35
N ILE A 277 1.14 -8.93 -12.36
CA ILE A 277 2.52 -8.93 -11.86
C ILE A 277 2.51 -9.27 -10.36
N PRO A 278 2.35 -10.53 -9.96
CA PRO A 278 2.52 -10.95 -8.58
C PRO A 278 4.00 -10.98 -8.21
N ARG A 279 4.43 -10.06 -7.33
CA ARG A 279 5.84 -9.90 -6.96
C ARG A 279 6.12 -10.51 -5.60
N VAL A 280 7.17 -11.34 -5.49
CA VAL A 280 7.66 -11.96 -4.25
C VAL A 280 6.53 -12.44 -3.33
N GLY A 281 5.50 -13.09 -3.91
CA GLY A 281 4.21 -13.33 -3.26
C GLY A 281 4.16 -14.60 -2.42
N VAL A 282 3.30 -14.60 -1.39
CA VAL A 282 2.99 -15.78 -0.57
C VAL A 282 1.98 -16.65 -1.31
N MET A 283 2.46 -17.59 -2.14
CA MET A 283 1.61 -18.34 -3.09
C MET A 283 1.10 -19.69 -2.56
N ASP A 284 1.70 -20.24 -1.51
CA ASP A 284 1.27 -21.49 -0.87
C ASP A 284 0.79 -21.22 0.56
N MET A 285 -0.51 -20.97 0.72
CA MET A 285 -1.10 -20.65 2.01
C MET A 285 -1.20 -21.86 2.95
N MET A 286 -1.10 -23.07 2.41
CA MET A 286 -1.14 -24.28 3.23
C MET A 286 0.16 -24.53 4.01
N ARG A 287 1.30 -24.00 3.49
CA ARG A 287 2.64 -24.31 4.03
C ARG A 287 3.47 -23.08 4.37
N TYR A 288 2.96 -21.85 4.14
CA TYR A 288 3.73 -20.62 4.32
C TYR A 288 4.39 -20.53 5.72
N HIS A 289 3.67 -20.97 6.75
CA HIS A 289 4.11 -20.94 8.16
C HIS A 289 5.26 -21.91 8.47
N LYS A 290 5.61 -22.80 7.54
CA LYS A 290 6.72 -23.75 7.66
C LYS A 290 8.01 -23.25 7.00
N PHE A 291 7.99 -22.12 6.34
CA PHE A 291 9.14 -21.53 5.67
C PHE A 291 9.68 -20.35 6.47
N THR A 292 11.00 -20.32 6.69
CA THR A 292 11.75 -19.21 7.31
C THR A 292 10.95 -18.45 8.40
N ILE A 293 10.62 -17.18 8.18
CA ILE A 293 9.87 -16.32 9.09
C ILE A 293 8.33 -16.42 8.93
N GLY A 294 7.84 -17.28 8.03
CA GLY A 294 6.42 -17.39 7.72
C GLY A 294 5.51 -17.62 8.92
N TRP A 295 6.00 -18.34 9.95
CA TRP A 295 5.28 -18.53 11.20
C TRP A 295 4.80 -17.24 11.87
N ASN A 296 5.55 -16.14 11.69
CA ASN A 296 5.22 -14.84 12.28
C ASN A 296 4.01 -14.17 11.62
N TRP A 297 3.56 -14.66 10.46
CA TRP A 297 2.40 -14.10 9.74
C TRP A 297 1.09 -14.76 10.15
N ALA A 298 1.12 -15.69 11.08
CA ALA A 298 -0.08 -16.38 11.59
C ALA A 298 -1.09 -15.43 12.24
N SER A 299 -0.64 -14.30 12.78
CA SER A 299 -1.52 -13.25 13.30
C SER A 299 -2.46 -12.67 12.24
N ASP A 300 -1.97 -12.56 10.99
CA ASP A 300 -2.72 -12.00 9.86
C ASP A 300 -3.47 -13.08 9.07
N TYR A 301 -2.86 -14.25 8.88
CA TYR A 301 -3.42 -15.28 8.00
C TYR A 301 -4.14 -16.43 8.75
N GLY A 302 -3.75 -16.74 9.99
CA GLY A 302 -4.01 -18.04 10.59
C GLY A 302 -3.16 -19.13 9.93
N THR A 303 -3.12 -20.34 10.44
CA THR A 303 -2.36 -21.46 9.85
C THR A 303 -3.24 -22.67 9.51
N SER A 304 -2.80 -23.49 8.57
CA SER A 304 -3.48 -24.75 8.25
C SER A 304 -3.39 -25.79 9.39
N ALA A 305 -2.64 -25.51 10.45
CA ALA A 305 -2.52 -26.33 11.62
C ALA A 305 -3.46 -25.90 12.76
N ASP A 306 -4.10 -24.72 12.67
CA ASP A 306 -4.96 -24.18 13.73
C ASP A 306 -6.26 -24.98 13.85
N SER A 307 -6.91 -25.29 12.75
CA SER A 307 -8.11 -26.10 12.66
C SER A 307 -8.39 -26.57 11.23
N LYS A 308 -9.31 -27.52 11.06
CA LYS A 308 -9.77 -27.97 9.75
C LYS A 308 -10.42 -26.81 8.97
N GLU A 309 -11.26 -26.02 9.63
CA GLU A 309 -11.97 -24.88 9.04
C GLU A 309 -10.98 -23.82 8.54
N MET A 310 -9.92 -23.54 9.31
CA MET A 310 -8.87 -22.61 8.89
C MET A 310 -8.07 -23.17 7.71
N ALA A 311 -7.75 -24.45 7.70
CA ALA A 311 -7.08 -25.11 6.58
C ALA A 311 -7.92 -25.04 5.29
N GLU A 312 -9.22 -25.34 5.37
CA GLU A 312 -10.14 -25.23 4.24
C GLU A 312 -10.29 -23.79 3.75
N TYR A 313 -10.33 -22.83 4.68
CA TYR A 313 -10.39 -21.40 4.35
C TYR A 313 -9.11 -20.94 3.64
N LEU A 314 -7.92 -21.25 4.15
CA LEU A 314 -6.65 -20.96 3.50
C LEU A 314 -6.53 -21.62 2.13
N LEU A 315 -7.00 -22.86 2.02
CA LEU A 315 -7.02 -23.58 0.75
C LEU A 315 -7.90 -22.88 -0.29
N SER A 316 -9.02 -22.30 0.12
CA SER A 316 -10.00 -21.68 -0.78
C SER A 316 -9.44 -20.52 -1.61
N TYR A 317 -8.38 -19.85 -1.16
CA TYR A 317 -7.73 -18.75 -1.86
C TYR A 317 -6.23 -18.92 -2.12
N SER A 318 -5.64 -20.03 -1.68
CA SER A 318 -4.20 -20.28 -1.88
C SER A 318 -3.84 -20.28 -3.37
N PRO A 319 -3.01 -19.34 -3.88
CA PRO A 319 -2.82 -19.17 -5.32
C PRO A 319 -2.37 -20.44 -6.05
N VAL A 320 -1.40 -21.18 -5.52
CA VAL A 320 -0.88 -22.38 -6.16
C VAL A 320 -1.91 -23.53 -6.25
N HIS A 321 -2.92 -23.54 -5.35
CA HIS A 321 -3.91 -24.61 -5.27
C HIS A 321 -5.21 -24.32 -6.04
N ASN A 322 -5.41 -23.10 -6.49
CA ASN A 322 -6.66 -22.64 -7.12
C ASN A 322 -6.49 -22.22 -8.59
N ILE A 323 -5.38 -22.61 -9.23
CA ILE A 323 -5.21 -22.40 -10.66
C ILE A 323 -6.21 -23.31 -11.39
N LYS A 324 -7.06 -22.69 -12.20
CA LYS A 324 -8.03 -23.42 -13.03
C LYS A 324 -7.30 -24.14 -14.16
N ASN A 325 -7.60 -25.41 -14.38
CA ASN A 325 -7.00 -26.24 -15.42
C ASN A 325 -8.09 -26.80 -16.35
N ASP A 326 -8.99 -25.94 -16.77
CA ASP A 326 -10.22 -26.28 -17.51
C ASP A 326 -10.35 -25.49 -18.83
N GLY A 327 -9.30 -24.80 -19.26
CA GLY A 327 -9.32 -23.93 -20.44
C GLY A 327 -9.75 -22.49 -20.13
N THR A 328 -10.02 -22.13 -18.89
CA THR A 328 -10.27 -20.73 -18.49
C THR A 328 -9.08 -19.86 -18.89
N LYS A 329 -9.34 -18.79 -19.64
CA LYS A 329 -8.31 -17.89 -20.11
C LYS A 329 -7.81 -16.99 -18.98
N TYR A 330 -6.54 -17.07 -18.68
CA TYR A 330 -5.84 -16.20 -17.72
C TYR A 330 -5.14 -15.05 -18.45
N PRO A 331 -4.90 -13.91 -17.77
CA PRO A 331 -4.09 -12.83 -18.31
C PRO A 331 -2.64 -13.25 -18.59
N ALA A 332 -1.88 -12.39 -19.22
CA ALA A 332 -0.43 -12.50 -19.24
C ALA A 332 0.10 -12.31 -17.80
N ILE A 333 0.93 -13.24 -17.30
CA ILE A 333 1.42 -13.19 -15.92
C ILE A 333 2.94 -13.23 -15.92
N MET A 334 3.57 -12.27 -15.23
CA MET A 334 4.99 -12.32 -14.87
C MET A 334 5.12 -12.40 -13.35
N VAL A 335 5.41 -13.58 -12.85
CA VAL A 335 5.79 -13.78 -11.45
C VAL A 335 7.19 -13.24 -11.24
N THR A 336 7.45 -12.43 -10.22
CA THR A 336 8.82 -12.02 -9.89
C THR A 336 9.24 -12.55 -8.53
N THR A 337 10.52 -12.92 -8.39
CA THR A 337 11.13 -13.38 -7.14
C THR A 337 12.64 -13.12 -7.14
N ALA A 338 13.29 -13.35 -6.00
CA ALA A 338 14.73 -13.30 -5.86
C ALA A 338 15.26 -14.61 -5.28
N ASP A 339 16.42 -15.07 -5.73
CA ASP A 339 16.97 -16.39 -5.37
C ASP A 339 17.40 -16.51 -3.90
N HIS A 340 17.64 -15.39 -3.21
CA HIS A 340 18.02 -15.30 -1.79
C HIS A 340 16.95 -14.58 -0.94
N ASP A 341 15.68 -14.60 -1.37
CA ASP A 341 14.59 -14.07 -0.56
C ASP A 341 14.38 -14.96 0.67
N ASP A 342 14.83 -14.49 1.83
CA ASP A 342 14.72 -15.16 3.12
C ASP A 342 13.43 -14.82 3.87
N ARG A 343 12.67 -13.82 3.41
CA ARG A 343 11.38 -13.43 3.97
C ARG A 343 10.24 -14.24 3.35
N VAL A 344 10.02 -14.09 2.06
CA VAL A 344 9.08 -14.91 1.28
C VAL A 344 9.88 -15.82 0.35
N VAL A 345 10.19 -17.02 0.83
CA VAL A 345 11.10 -17.92 0.13
C VAL A 345 10.73 -18.12 -1.35
N PRO A 346 11.72 -18.20 -2.26
CA PRO A 346 11.49 -18.31 -3.71
C PRO A 346 10.60 -19.49 -4.09
N ALA A 347 10.57 -20.53 -3.24
CA ALA A 347 9.72 -21.71 -3.44
C ALA A 347 8.24 -21.37 -3.64
N HIS A 348 7.70 -20.30 -3.04
CA HIS A 348 6.36 -19.82 -3.31
C HIS A 348 6.17 -19.48 -4.78
N SER A 349 7.06 -18.63 -5.30
CA SER A 349 7.00 -18.16 -6.69
C SER A 349 7.31 -19.27 -7.68
N PHE A 350 8.28 -20.15 -7.39
CA PHE A 350 8.63 -21.29 -8.26
C PHE A 350 7.46 -22.26 -8.40
N LYS A 351 6.80 -22.63 -7.29
CA LYS A 351 5.64 -23.52 -7.31
C LYS A 351 4.47 -22.93 -8.09
N TYR A 352 4.20 -21.64 -7.86
CA TYR A 352 3.09 -20.95 -8.54
C TYR A 352 3.35 -20.82 -10.04
N ALA A 353 4.55 -20.40 -10.45
CA ALA A 353 4.92 -20.30 -11.86
C ALA A 353 4.89 -21.65 -12.57
N ALA A 354 5.44 -22.69 -11.96
CA ALA A 354 5.41 -24.05 -12.52
C ALA A 354 3.97 -24.57 -12.69
N ALA A 355 3.11 -24.34 -11.70
CA ALA A 355 1.71 -24.73 -11.77
C ALA A 355 0.94 -23.95 -12.86
N LEU A 356 1.19 -22.65 -13.01
CA LEU A 356 0.63 -21.83 -14.09
C LEU A 356 1.05 -22.29 -15.48
N GLN A 357 2.32 -22.66 -15.65
CA GLN A 357 2.88 -23.13 -16.91
C GLN A 357 2.37 -24.54 -17.30
N ALA A 358 2.07 -25.37 -16.30
CA ALA A 358 1.53 -26.70 -16.52
C ALA A 358 0.02 -26.73 -16.78
N ALA A 359 -0.72 -25.70 -16.32
CA ALA A 359 -2.18 -25.66 -16.41
C ALA A 359 -2.66 -25.17 -17.78
N ASN A 360 -3.82 -25.67 -18.21
CA ASN A 360 -4.52 -25.18 -19.40
C ASN A 360 -5.24 -23.86 -19.10
N THR A 361 -4.51 -22.74 -19.15
CA THR A 361 -4.98 -21.39 -18.85
C THR A 361 -4.98 -20.44 -20.06
N GLY A 362 -5.04 -21.00 -21.27
CA GLY A 362 -4.97 -20.25 -22.52
C GLY A 362 -3.53 -19.87 -22.92
N ASN A 363 -3.40 -19.13 -24.02
CA ASN A 363 -2.10 -18.87 -24.69
C ASN A 363 -1.36 -17.62 -24.22
N ALA A 364 -1.91 -16.84 -23.29
CA ALA A 364 -1.21 -15.66 -22.78
C ALA A 364 0.05 -16.08 -22.01
N PRO A 365 1.19 -15.35 -22.12
CA PRO A 365 2.45 -15.77 -21.53
C PRO A 365 2.40 -15.88 -20.01
N LYS A 366 3.05 -16.93 -19.48
CA LYS A 366 3.24 -17.20 -18.06
C LYS A 366 4.73 -17.29 -17.78
N LEU A 367 5.30 -16.18 -17.32
CA LEU A 367 6.73 -16.05 -17.11
C LEU A 367 7.08 -15.98 -15.63
N ILE A 368 8.31 -16.33 -15.31
CA ILE A 368 8.93 -16.04 -14.03
C ILE A 368 10.23 -15.26 -14.24
N ARG A 369 10.37 -14.14 -13.55
CA ARG A 369 11.59 -13.35 -13.46
C ARG A 369 12.26 -13.62 -12.12
N ILE A 370 13.51 -14.08 -12.16
CA ILE A 370 14.29 -14.39 -10.96
C ILE A 370 15.46 -13.43 -10.86
N ASP A 371 15.49 -12.61 -9.81
CA ASP A 371 16.62 -11.72 -9.53
C ASP A 371 17.70 -12.51 -8.79
N SER A 372 18.87 -12.68 -9.41
CA SER A 372 19.98 -13.45 -8.82
C SER A 372 20.73 -12.60 -7.78
N LYS A 373 21.21 -13.24 -6.71
CA LYS A 373 21.94 -12.61 -5.61
C LYS A 373 21.17 -11.40 -5.02
N ALA A 374 19.89 -11.58 -4.80
CA ALA A 374 18.98 -10.55 -4.25
C ALA A 374 18.05 -11.16 -3.22
N GLY A 375 17.69 -10.36 -2.20
CA GLY A 375 16.71 -10.69 -1.17
C GLY A 375 15.31 -10.14 -1.49
N HIS A 376 14.48 -9.95 -0.46
CA HIS A 376 13.06 -9.54 -0.59
C HIS A 376 12.82 -8.14 -1.19
N GLY A 377 13.87 -7.36 -1.44
CA GLY A 377 13.78 -6.06 -2.11
C GLY A 377 14.50 -4.92 -1.37
N ALA A 378 14.62 -4.97 -0.05
CA ALA A 378 15.37 -3.97 0.71
C ALA A 378 16.87 -4.03 0.37
N GLY A 379 17.50 -2.85 0.19
CA GLY A 379 18.93 -2.77 -0.11
C GLY A 379 19.35 -3.19 -1.53
N LYS A 380 18.40 -3.39 -2.44
CA LYS A 380 18.68 -3.71 -3.84
C LYS A 380 19.43 -2.56 -4.53
N PRO A 381 20.58 -2.81 -5.21
CA PRO A 381 21.28 -1.79 -5.99
C PRO A 381 20.37 -1.15 -7.04
N MET A 382 20.56 0.15 -7.30
CA MET A 382 19.74 0.91 -8.25
C MET A 382 19.74 0.29 -9.65
N SER A 383 20.87 -0.23 -10.13
CA SER A 383 20.95 -0.92 -11.43
C SER A 383 19.97 -2.09 -11.51
N LYS A 384 19.90 -2.92 -10.47
CA LYS A 384 18.93 -4.03 -10.41
C LYS A 384 17.48 -3.59 -10.33
N VAL A 385 17.22 -2.46 -9.68
CA VAL A 385 15.87 -1.84 -9.67
C VAL A 385 15.48 -1.41 -11.08
N ILE A 386 16.40 -0.77 -11.80
CA ILE A 386 16.20 -0.35 -13.19
C ILE A 386 15.95 -1.57 -14.08
N ASP A 387 16.78 -2.59 -13.99
CA ASP A 387 16.62 -3.83 -14.78
C ASP A 387 15.27 -4.50 -14.51
N GLU A 388 14.86 -4.60 -13.23
CA GLU A 388 13.58 -5.19 -12.84
C GLU A 388 12.40 -4.43 -13.44
N TYR A 389 12.37 -3.10 -13.30
CA TYR A 389 11.27 -2.30 -13.85
C TYR A 389 11.31 -2.22 -15.38
N THR A 390 12.49 -2.32 -16.00
CA THR A 390 12.62 -2.44 -17.44
C THR A 390 11.94 -3.72 -17.95
N ASP A 391 12.19 -4.85 -17.30
CA ASP A 391 11.57 -6.13 -17.64
C ASP A 391 10.05 -6.10 -17.41
N ILE A 392 9.60 -5.55 -16.25
CA ILE A 392 8.19 -5.44 -15.90
C ILE A 392 7.45 -4.56 -16.92
N TYR A 393 7.93 -3.34 -17.20
CA TYR A 393 7.26 -2.45 -18.14
C TYR A 393 7.32 -2.97 -19.59
N SER A 394 8.42 -3.58 -20.00
CA SER A 394 8.51 -4.22 -21.32
C SER A 394 7.45 -5.31 -21.48
N PHE A 395 7.28 -6.15 -20.45
CA PHE A 395 6.24 -7.18 -20.45
C PHE A 395 4.83 -6.56 -20.50
N ILE A 396 4.56 -5.53 -19.72
CA ILE A 396 3.26 -4.85 -19.70
C ILE A 396 2.97 -4.21 -21.04
N PHE A 397 3.88 -3.37 -21.56
CA PHE A 397 3.71 -2.66 -22.83
C PHE A 397 3.52 -3.61 -24.00
N GLN A 398 4.29 -4.69 -24.08
CA GLN A 398 4.14 -5.72 -25.11
C GLN A 398 2.74 -6.35 -25.09
N ASN A 399 2.22 -6.68 -23.91
CA ASN A 399 0.91 -7.33 -23.78
C ASN A 399 -0.28 -6.36 -23.95
N LEU A 400 -0.08 -5.08 -23.67
CA LEU A 400 -1.08 -4.03 -23.91
C LEU A 400 -1.00 -3.43 -25.34
N GLY A 401 0.02 -3.78 -26.12
CA GLY A 401 0.23 -3.21 -27.46
C GLY A 401 0.68 -1.73 -27.43
N ILE A 402 1.36 -1.31 -26.36
CA ILE A 402 1.89 0.04 -26.20
C ILE A 402 3.32 0.06 -26.75
N ASP A 403 3.60 1.01 -27.64
CA ASP A 403 4.95 1.27 -28.14
C ASP A 403 5.55 2.50 -27.43
N PRO A 404 6.42 2.31 -26.44
CA PRO A 404 6.97 3.42 -25.64
C PRO A 404 7.94 4.31 -26.45
N THR A 405 8.32 3.92 -27.67
CA THR A 405 9.20 4.71 -28.55
C THR A 405 8.43 5.71 -29.43
N LYS A 406 7.11 5.56 -29.53
CA LYS A 406 6.22 6.47 -30.25
C LYS A 406 5.62 7.47 -29.25
N LYS A 407 6.35 8.56 -29.02
CA LYS A 407 5.84 9.72 -28.27
C LYS A 407 5.22 10.75 -29.21
#